data_2014a3a3f3e40c996fefbf76fd87b514
#
_entry.id   2014a3a3f3e40c996fefbf76fd87b514
#
_cell.length_a   1.000
_cell.length_b   1.000
_cell.length_c   1.000
_cell.angle_alpha   90.00
_cell.angle_beta   90.00
_cell.angle_gamma   90.00
#
_symmetry.space_group_name_H-M   'P 1'
#
loop_
_entity.id
_entity.type
_entity.pdbx_description
1 polymer ?
#
loop_
_entity_poly.entity_id
_entity_poly.type
_entity_poly.pdbx_seq_one_letter_code
_entity_poly.pdbx_strand_id
1 'polypeptide(L)'
;LGSPAPKLKVFTDQGTTLNLGETLSTGTTLVFFYPKAMTPGCVKQACSLRDGWDELQSRDLRIFGVSSDTVKTQAQFRDKYTLPFTLLADTDGKIADAFSKSRWSRQAYLFRDGILVWRDLMAATSKQATDILAALDELEPNS
;
A
#
# COMPACT_ATOMS: atom_id res chain seq x y z
N LEU A 1 -3.57 -15.98 -1.84
CA LEU A 1 -3.78 -15.91 -0.39
C LEU A 1 -2.97 -16.97 0.33
N GLY A 2 -2.54 -16.65 1.56
CA GLY A 2 -1.69 -17.55 2.34
C GLY A 2 -0.22 -17.50 1.97
N SER A 3 0.17 -16.72 0.97
CA SER A 3 1.57 -16.59 0.57
C SER A 3 2.34 -15.72 1.55
N PRO A 4 3.64 -16.02 1.79
CA PRO A 4 4.47 -15.17 2.64
C PRO A 4 4.80 -13.85 1.93
N ALA A 5 5.08 -12.80 2.72
CA ALA A 5 5.50 -11.52 2.20
C ALA A 5 6.84 -11.65 1.48
N PRO A 6 7.03 -10.94 0.35
CA PRO A 6 8.31 -11.01 -0.38
C PRO A 6 9.45 -10.36 0.40
N LYS A 7 10.63 -10.98 0.37
CA LYS A 7 11.82 -10.47 1.04
C LYS A 7 12.59 -9.59 0.07
N LEU A 8 12.33 -8.28 0.12
CA LEU A 8 12.91 -7.30 -0.78
C LEU A 8 13.43 -6.10 -0.01
N LYS A 9 14.56 -5.55 -0.49
CA LYS A 9 15.03 -4.25 -0.06
C LYS A 9 14.40 -3.20 -0.97
N VAL A 10 13.69 -2.24 -0.39
CA VAL A 10 12.95 -1.23 -1.15
C VAL A 10 13.33 0.18 -0.69
N PHE A 11 13.09 1.17 -1.56
CA PHE A 11 13.37 2.58 -1.24
C PHE A 11 12.09 3.30 -0.87
N THR A 12 12.15 4.10 0.21
CA THR A 12 11.05 4.93 0.65
C THR A 12 11.09 6.30 -0.02
N ASP A 13 10.01 7.07 0.12
CA ASP A 13 9.93 8.44 -0.38
C ASP A 13 10.92 9.39 0.31
N GLN A 14 11.54 8.98 1.39
CA GLN A 14 12.58 9.74 2.10
C GLN A 14 14.00 9.34 1.70
N GLY A 15 14.14 8.48 0.69
CA GLY A 15 15.44 8.01 0.23
C GLY A 15 16.09 6.95 1.11
N THR A 16 15.42 6.50 2.15
CA THR A 16 15.91 5.43 3.01
C THR A 16 15.50 4.07 2.46
N THR A 17 16.12 3.02 2.96
CA THR A 17 15.78 1.64 2.55
C THR A 17 15.10 0.91 3.70
N LEU A 18 14.24 -0.06 3.35
CA LEU A 18 13.68 -0.99 4.32
C LEU A 18 13.59 -2.39 3.71
N ASN A 19 13.57 -3.39 4.56
CA ASN A 19 13.35 -4.77 4.14
C ASN A 19 11.84 -5.05 4.21
N LEU A 20 11.21 -5.22 3.06
CA LEU A 20 9.76 -5.37 2.98
C LEU A 20 9.26 -6.61 3.74
N GLY A 21 9.97 -7.73 3.62
CA GLY A 21 9.62 -8.96 4.33
C GLY A 21 9.63 -8.78 5.84
N GLU A 22 10.65 -8.15 6.38
CA GLU A 22 10.74 -7.84 7.82
C GLU A 22 9.63 -6.88 8.25
N THR A 23 9.40 -5.83 7.45
CA THR A 23 8.39 -4.83 7.74
C THR A 23 7.00 -5.44 7.79
N LEU A 24 6.70 -6.38 6.91
CA LEU A 24 5.40 -7.04 6.84
C LEU A 24 5.27 -8.25 7.80
N SER A 25 6.35 -8.63 8.48
CA SER A 25 6.37 -9.85 9.31
C SER A 25 5.57 -9.76 10.60
N THR A 26 5.23 -8.55 11.05
CA THR A 26 4.45 -8.33 12.28
C THR A 26 3.32 -7.36 12.02
N GLY A 27 2.17 -7.60 12.67
CA GLY A 27 0.99 -6.74 12.57
C GLY A 27 0.30 -6.83 11.22
N THR A 28 -0.65 -5.93 10.99
CA THR A 28 -1.43 -5.87 9.75
C THR A 28 -0.97 -4.68 8.91
N THR A 29 -0.65 -4.92 7.65
CA THR A 29 -0.13 -3.90 6.73
C THR A 29 -0.86 -3.96 5.39
N LEU A 30 -1.28 -2.79 4.91
CA LEU A 30 -1.81 -2.63 3.56
C LEU A 30 -0.68 -2.18 2.64
N VAL A 31 -0.51 -2.89 1.52
CA VAL A 31 0.35 -2.47 0.42
C VAL A 31 -0.57 -2.20 -0.77
N PHE A 32 -0.69 -0.95 -1.18
CA PHE A 32 -1.53 -0.60 -2.33
C PHE A 32 -0.66 -0.09 -3.48
N PHE A 33 -1.01 -0.52 -4.69
CA PHE A 33 -0.30 -0.16 -5.92
C PHE A 33 -1.13 0.81 -6.74
N TYR A 34 -0.47 1.79 -7.32
CA TYR A 34 -1.09 2.74 -8.25
C TYR A 34 -0.16 2.94 -9.46
N PRO A 35 -0.73 3.18 -10.66
CA PRO A 35 0.10 3.22 -11.88
C PRO A 35 1.06 4.40 -11.94
N LYS A 36 0.67 5.57 -11.46
CA LYS A 36 1.52 6.76 -11.53
C LYS A 36 1.09 7.82 -10.53
N ALA A 37 2.06 8.35 -9.78
CA ALA A 37 1.83 9.45 -8.84
C ALA A 37 1.30 10.69 -9.57
N MET A 38 0.53 11.52 -8.86
CA MET A 38 -0.04 12.79 -9.34
C MET A 38 -1.14 12.64 -10.41
N THR A 39 -1.50 11.44 -10.84
CA THR A 39 -2.63 11.25 -11.76
C THR A 39 -3.95 11.28 -10.98
N PRO A 40 -5.08 11.71 -11.61
CA PRO A 40 -6.35 11.87 -10.88
C PRO A 40 -6.82 10.61 -10.15
N GLY A 41 -6.75 9.44 -10.76
CA GLY A 41 -7.17 8.19 -10.12
C GLY A 41 -6.29 7.82 -8.93
N CYS A 42 -4.98 8.00 -9.05
CA CYS A 42 -4.03 7.71 -7.96
C CYS A 42 -4.18 8.71 -6.82
N VAL A 43 -4.45 9.98 -7.14
CA VAL A 43 -4.75 11.00 -6.13
C VAL A 43 -6.01 10.61 -5.35
N LYS A 44 -7.07 10.18 -6.03
CA LYS A 44 -8.31 9.75 -5.38
C LYS A 44 -8.08 8.56 -4.46
N GLN A 45 -7.31 7.57 -4.90
CA GLN A 45 -6.99 6.38 -4.10
C GLN A 45 -6.23 6.77 -2.83
N ALA A 46 -5.16 7.54 -2.97
CA ALA A 46 -4.34 7.96 -1.84
C ALA A 46 -5.11 8.87 -0.89
N CYS A 47 -5.88 9.82 -1.43
CA CYS A 47 -6.69 10.72 -0.60
C CYS A 47 -7.84 10.00 0.12
N SER A 48 -8.41 8.95 -0.48
CA SER A 48 -9.39 8.10 0.21
C SER A 48 -8.78 7.50 1.47
N LEU A 49 -7.58 6.94 1.35
CA LEU A 49 -6.87 6.36 2.50
C LEU A 49 -6.47 7.43 3.51
N ARG A 50 -6.03 8.61 3.05
CA ARG A 50 -5.70 9.74 3.93
C ARG A 50 -6.94 10.19 4.73
N ASP A 51 -8.07 10.35 4.06
CA ASP A 51 -9.30 10.83 4.69
C ASP A 51 -9.87 9.81 5.69
N GLY A 52 -9.64 8.51 5.45
CA GLY A 52 -10.01 7.44 6.38
C GLY A 52 -8.92 7.07 7.38
N TRP A 53 -7.84 7.85 7.46
CA TRP A 53 -6.65 7.50 8.24
C TRP A 53 -6.94 7.20 9.70
N ASP A 54 -7.72 8.04 10.37
CA ASP A 54 -8.01 7.85 11.79
C ASP A 54 -8.72 6.53 12.06
N GLU A 55 -9.69 6.15 11.25
CA GLU A 55 -10.36 4.86 11.35
C GLU A 55 -9.42 3.70 11.08
N LEU A 56 -8.58 3.82 10.04
CA LEU A 56 -7.61 2.78 9.69
C LEU A 56 -6.58 2.60 10.81
N GLN A 57 -6.14 3.71 11.43
CA GLN A 57 -5.20 3.64 12.56
C GLN A 57 -5.83 3.00 13.80
N SER A 58 -7.13 3.15 14.01
CA SER A 58 -7.82 2.49 15.11
C SER A 58 -7.78 0.96 15.00
N ARG A 59 -7.48 0.44 13.81
CA ARG A 59 -7.29 -1.00 13.53
C ARG A 59 -5.82 -1.42 13.54
N ASP A 60 -4.91 -0.54 14.00
CA ASP A 60 -3.45 -0.76 14.00
C ASP A 60 -2.89 -1.11 12.62
N LEU A 61 -3.46 -0.54 11.57
CA LEU A 61 -3.06 -0.81 10.19
C LEU A 61 -1.92 0.11 9.78
N ARG A 62 -0.85 -0.47 9.23
CA ARG A 62 0.21 0.27 8.55
C ARG A 62 -0.10 0.29 7.05
N ILE A 63 0.31 1.36 6.36
CA ILE A 63 0.00 1.54 4.94
C ILE A 63 1.27 1.92 4.18
N PHE A 64 1.50 1.24 3.05
CA PHE A 64 2.54 1.60 2.09
C PHE A 64 1.92 1.72 0.70
N GLY A 65 2.18 2.85 0.05
CA GLY A 65 1.79 3.06 -1.35
C GLY A 65 2.97 2.79 -2.27
N VAL A 66 2.76 2.12 -3.39
CA VAL A 66 3.81 1.69 -4.31
C VAL A 66 3.48 2.12 -5.73
N SER A 67 4.47 2.71 -6.42
CA SER A 67 4.41 2.95 -7.85
C SER A 67 5.82 2.87 -8.45
N SER A 68 5.91 2.90 -9.78
CA SER A 68 7.20 2.93 -10.48
C SER A 68 7.84 4.32 -10.52
N ASP A 69 7.25 5.31 -9.87
CA ASP A 69 7.79 6.67 -9.79
C ASP A 69 9.07 6.70 -8.94
N THR A 70 9.88 7.73 -9.15
CA THR A 70 11.13 7.92 -8.42
C THR A 70 10.87 8.31 -6.96
N VAL A 71 11.92 8.18 -6.12
CA VAL A 71 11.88 8.67 -4.74
C VAL A 71 11.45 10.14 -4.69
N LYS A 72 12.03 10.98 -5.56
CA LYS A 72 11.69 12.40 -5.63
C LYS A 72 10.22 12.63 -5.93
N THR A 73 9.68 11.94 -6.92
CA THR A 73 8.27 12.09 -7.32
C THR A 73 7.33 11.59 -6.21
N GLN A 74 7.67 10.48 -5.55
CA GLN A 74 6.90 9.97 -4.43
C GLN A 74 6.90 10.97 -3.26
N ALA A 75 8.04 11.57 -2.97
CA ALA A 75 8.14 12.60 -1.93
C ALA A 75 7.26 13.81 -2.24
N GLN A 76 7.27 14.26 -3.49
CA GLN A 76 6.42 15.36 -3.94
C GLN A 76 4.93 15.02 -3.83
N PHE A 77 4.56 13.80 -4.18
CA PHE A 77 3.18 13.31 -4.06
C PHE A 77 2.72 13.31 -2.61
N ARG A 78 3.54 12.76 -1.72
CA ARG A 78 3.24 12.73 -0.28
C ARG A 78 3.08 14.13 0.30
N ASP A 79 3.99 15.05 -0.03
CA ASP A 79 3.95 16.42 0.46
C ASP A 79 2.74 17.19 -0.07
N LYS A 80 2.47 17.08 -1.37
CA LYS A 80 1.38 17.83 -2.00
C LYS A 80 0.01 17.52 -1.43
N TYR A 81 -0.23 16.25 -1.11
CA TYR A 81 -1.54 15.80 -0.61
C TYR A 81 -1.51 15.48 0.88
N THR A 82 -0.42 15.77 1.56
CA THR A 82 -0.26 15.54 3.00
C THR A 82 -0.61 14.09 3.38
N LEU A 83 0.00 13.14 2.68
CA LEU A 83 -0.27 11.72 2.92
C LEU A 83 0.43 11.28 4.22
N PRO A 84 -0.29 10.66 5.17
CA PRO A 84 0.27 10.27 6.46
C PRO A 84 1.05 8.96 6.44
N PHE A 85 1.11 8.29 5.29
CA PHE A 85 1.77 7.00 5.16
C PHE A 85 2.97 7.08 4.22
N THR A 86 3.87 6.10 4.33
CA THR A 86 5.09 6.04 3.52
C THR A 86 4.79 5.53 2.12
N LEU A 87 5.44 6.14 1.12
CA LEU A 87 5.39 5.70 -0.27
C LEU A 87 6.70 4.98 -0.63
N LEU A 88 6.59 3.95 -1.45
CA LEU A 88 7.73 3.17 -1.91
C LEU A 88 7.97 3.41 -3.40
N ALA A 89 9.25 3.63 -3.76
CA ALA A 89 9.65 3.87 -5.14
C ALA A 89 10.12 2.56 -5.78
N ASP A 90 9.32 2.04 -6.70
CA ASP A 90 9.60 0.76 -7.39
C ASP A 90 10.05 1.03 -8.83
N THR A 91 11.13 1.82 -8.99
CA THR A 91 11.58 2.27 -10.32
C THR A 91 11.98 1.13 -11.25
N ASP A 92 12.49 0.03 -10.71
CA ASP A 92 12.91 -1.14 -11.48
C ASP A 92 11.84 -2.23 -11.54
N GLY A 93 10.70 -2.05 -10.90
CA GLY A 93 9.60 -3.00 -10.93
C GLY A 93 9.78 -4.24 -10.07
N LYS A 94 10.76 -4.28 -9.18
CA LYS A 94 11.02 -5.44 -8.33
C LYS A 94 9.84 -5.79 -7.42
N ILE A 95 9.19 -4.77 -6.84
CA ILE A 95 8.04 -5.00 -5.97
C ILE A 95 6.87 -5.54 -6.80
N ALA A 96 6.60 -4.91 -7.95
CA ALA A 96 5.55 -5.39 -8.85
C ALA A 96 5.80 -6.83 -9.30
N ASP A 97 7.05 -7.17 -9.65
CA ASP A 97 7.41 -8.52 -10.06
C ASP A 97 7.20 -9.52 -8.90
N ALA A 98 7.57 -9.15 -7.69
CA ALA A 98 7.38 -10.01 -6.52
C ALA A 98 5.91 -10.29 -6.21
N PHE A 99 5.01 -9.38 -6.60
CA PHE A 99 3.56 -9.56 -6.46
C PHE A 99 2.92 -10.14 -7.73
N SER A 100 3.72 -10.47 -8.74
CA SER A 100 3.27 -11.02 -10.03
C SER A 100 2.23 -10.14 -10.72
N LYS A 101 2.46 -8.82 -10.72
CA LYS A 101 1.51 -7.86 -11.27
C LYS A 101 2.13 -6.98 -12.35
N SER A 102 1.29 -6.39 -13.20
CA SER A 102 1.68 -5.33 -14.13
C SER A 102 1.92 -4.02 -13.36
N ARG A 103 2.92 -3.23 -13.77
CA ARG A 103 3.20 -1.91 -13.21
C ARG A 103 2.02 -0.95 -13.33
N TRP A 104 1.12 -1.19 -14.27
CA TRP A 104 0.02 -0.29 -14.59
C TRP A 104 -1.29 -0.70 -13.93
N SER A 105 -1.29 -1.79 -13.16
CA SER A 105 -2.47 -2.26 -12.43
C SER A 105 -2.63 -1.52 -11.11
N ARG A 106 -3.88 -1.22 -10.75
CA ARG A 106 -4.23 -0.68 -9.44
C ARG A 106 -4.70 -1.83 -8.57
N GLN A 107 -3.92 -2.17 -7.56
CA GLN A 107 -4.18 -3.34 -6.71
C GLN A 107 -3.91 -3.00 -5.24
N ALA A 108 -4.48 -3.80 -4.34
CA ALA A 108 -4.27 -3.67 -2.91
C ALA A 108 -4.11 -5.04 -2.27
N TYR A 109 -3.23 -5.14 -1.27
CA TYR A 109 -2.91 -6.38 -0.58
C TYR A 109 -2.83 -6.13 0.92
N LEU A 110 -3.43 -7.02 1.72
CA LEU A 110 -3.31 -7.00 3.18
C LEU A 110 -2.47 -8.18 3.64
N PHE A 111 -1.45 -7.88 4.44
CA PHE A 111 -0.61 -8.87 5.09
C PHE A 111 -0.85 -8.82 6.60
N ARG A 112 -0.92 -9.99 7.22
CA ARG A 112 -0.98 -10.13 8.67
C ARG A 112 0.10 -11.09 9.12
N ASP A 113 1.02 -10.59 9.95
CA ASP A 113 2.15 -11.37 10.49
C ASP A 113 2.95 -12.08 9.38
N GLY A 114 3.19 -11.37 8.28
CA GLY A 114 3.98 -11.85 7.16
C GLY A 114 3.25 -12.69 6.13
N ILE A 115 1.95 -12.89 6.30
CA ILE A 115 1.15 -13.75 5.41
C ILE A 115 0.07 -12.93 4.72
N LEU A 116 -0.10 -13.14 3.41
CA LEU A 116 -1.13 -12.47 2.62
C LEU A 116 -2.51 -13.02 3.00
N VAL A 117 -3.37 -12.17 3.55
CA VAL A 117 -4.70 -12.55 4.05
C VAL A 117 -5.84 -11.99 3.22
N TRP A 118 -5.58 -10.99 2.37
CA TRP A 118 -6.60 -10.39 1.50
C TRP A 118 -5.92 -9.67 0.34
N ARG A 119 -6.59 -9.65 -0.80
CA ARG A 119 -6.14 -8.89 -1.96
C ARG A 119 -7.31 -8.41 -2.80
N ASP A 120 -7.10 -7.29 -3.51
CA ASP A 120 -8.02 -6.75 -4.50
C ASP A 120 -7.21 -6.45 -5.76
N LEU A 121 -7.43 -7.21 -6.81
CA LEU A 121 -6.68 -7.09 -8.07
C LEU A 121 -7.21 -5.96 -8.96
N MET A 122 -8.34 -5.34 -8.59
CA MET A 122 -8.93 -4.20 -9.28
C MET A 122 -9.38 -3.16 -8.25
N ALA A 123 -8.40 -2.62 -7.53
CA ALA A 123 -8.66 -1.72 -6.42
C ALA A 123 -9.38 -0.44 -6.87
N ALA A 124 -10.37 -0.03 -6.08
CA ALA A 124 -11.12 1.20 -6.30
C ALA A 124 -10.27 2.44 -6.03
N THR A 125 -10.69 3.57 -6.54
CA THR A 125 -10.01 4.85 -6.28
C THR A 125 -10.61 5.56 -5.07
N SER A 126 -11.83 6.08 -5.19
CA SER A 126 -12.44 6.90 -4.14
C SER A 126 -13.03 6.10 -2.97
N LYS A 127 -13.16 4.79 -3.11
CA LYS A 127 -13.69 3.89 -2.07
C LYS A 127 -12.63 3.03 -1.39
N GLN A 128 -11.35 3.35 -1.58
CA GLN A 128 -10.27 2.49 -1.10
C GLN A 128 -10.33 2.29 0.41
N ALA A 129 -10.49 3.36 1.19
CA ALA A 129 -10.57 3.25 2.65
C ALA A 129 -11.77 2.41 3.08
N THR A 130 -12.94 2.62 2.48
CA THR A 130 -14.16 1.87 2.77
C THR A 130 -13.96 0.38 2.49
N ASP A 131 -13.35 0.05 1.35
CA ASP A 131 -13.10 -1.34 0.95
C ASP A 131 -12.13 -2.02 1.92
N ILE A 132 -11.10 -1.30 2.38
CA ILE A 132 -10.13 -1.83 3.33
C ILE A 132 -10.77 -2.09 4.69
N LEU A 133 -11.60 -1.14 5.17
CA LEU A 133 -12.32 -1.32 6.44
C LEU A 133 -13.27 -2.53 6.39
N ALA A 134 -13.96 -2.72 5.27
CA ALA A 134 -14.82 -3.89 5.06
C ALA A 134 -14.02 -5.18 5.07
N ALA A 135 -12.85 -5.20 4.43
CA ALA A 135 -11.96 -6.36 4.42
C ALA A 135 -11.46 -6.69 5.83
N LEU A 136 -11.09 -5.68 6.61
CA LEU A 136 -10.66 -5.88 8.00
C LEU A 136 -11.78 -6.44 8.86
N ASP A 137 -13.02 -5.99 8.67
CA ASP A 137 -14.18 -6.51 9.38
C ASP A 137 -14.42 -8.00 9.06
N GLU A 138 -14.24 -8.41 7.81
CA GLU A 138 -14.34 -9.82 7.41
C GLU A 138 -13.26 -10.68 8.07
N LEU A 139 -12.03 -10.16 8.17
CA LEU A 139 -10.91 -10.89 8.76
C LEU A 139 -10.99 -10.97 10.28
N GLU A 140 -11.71 -10.04 10.91
CA GLU A 140 -11.83 -9.93 12.36
C GLU A 140 -13.30 -9.78 12.78
N PRO A 141 -14.16 -10.79 12.46
CA PRO A 141 -15.60 -10.65 12.66
C PRO A 141 -16.04 -10.53 14.12
N ASN A 142 -15.16 -10.88 15.07
CA ASN A 142 -15.48 -10.86 16.50
C ASN A 142 -14.76 -9.74 17.25
N SER A 143 -14.13 -8.81 16.56
CA SER A 143 -13.37 -7.73 17.19
C SER A 143 -14.12 -6.42 17.18
#